data_a48a5defdea3709e028e19d34fe346c8
#
_entry.id   a48a5defdea3709e028e19d34fe346c8
#
_cell.length_a   1.000
_cell.length_b   1.000
_cell.length_c   1.000
_cell.angle_alpha   90.00
_cell.angle_beta   90.00
_cell.angle_gamma   90.00
#
_symmetry.space_group_name_H-M   'P 1'
#
loop_
_entity.id
_entity.type
_entity.pdbx_description
1 polymer ?
#
loop_
_entity_poly.entity_id
_entity_poly.type
_entity_poly.pdbx_seq_one_letter_code
_entity_poly.pdbx_strand_id
1 'polypeptide(L)'
;FIKDELMAELMDFPRNMVLSIDITPVPMDVAVKDVQKKIMAVETDITRWQTRQNSHNNFSATIPYELEQARQETKEFMDDLTMRDQHMMYALLTLTHFAENEEQLDGDTETLQSIAGSKGNCQLAILKYQQEDGLNTCLPYGLRKIDVMRTLTTESLASLMPFRSQEIRHDGGIYYGVNAVSHNLILCNRENLLN
;
A
#
# COMPACT_ATOMS: atom_id res chain seq x y z
N PHE A 1 -4.53 0.94 8.04
CA PHE A 1 -5.10 1.57 6.82
C PHE A 1 -4.01 2.32 6.08
N ILE A 2 -3.91 2.11 4.75
CA ILE A 2 -3.06 2.90 3.86
C ILE A 2 -3.73 4.26 3.69
N LYS A 3 -2.97 5.35 3.82
CA LYS A 3 -3.51 6.71 3.65
C LYS A 3 -3.44 7.14 2.18
N ASP A 4 -4.43 7.87 1.72
CA ASP A 4 -4.49 8.41 0.35
C ASP A 4 -3.29 9.32 0.01
N GLU A 5 -2.69 9.94 1.03
CA GLU A 5 -1.51 10.78 0.89
C GLU A 5 -0.27 10.04 0.37
N LEU A 6 -0.17 8.70 0.59
CA LEU A 6 1.01 7.92 0.19
C LEU A 6 1.28 8.02 -1.31
N MET A 7 0.25 7.80 -2.12
CA MET A 7 0.40 7.82 -3.57
C MET A 7 0.76 9.20 -4.10
N ALA A 8 0.18 10.24 -3.50
CA ALA A 8 0.49 11.62 -3.85
C ALA A 8 1.96 11.96 -3.57
N GLU A 9 2.45 11.60 -2.38
CA GLU A 9 3.84 11.86 -1.97
C GLU A 9 4.85 11.04 -2.81
N LEU A 10 4.55 9.78 -3.11
CA LEU A 10 5.40 8.97 -3.99
C LEU A 10 5.47 9.55 -5.41
N MET A 11 4.35 10.04 -5.94
CA MET A 11 4.29 10.62 -7.29
C MET A 11 4.93 12.01 -7.38
N ASP A 12 5.06 12.74 -6.26
CA ASP A 12 5.75 14.04 -6.19
C ASP A 12 7.26 13.89 -6.05
N PHE A 13 7.76 12.67 -5.91
CA PHE A 13 9.19 12.44 -5.77
C PHE A 13 9.93 12.90 -7.04
N PRO A 14 10.94 13.80 -6.92
CA PRO A 14 11.54 14.49 -8.06
C PRO A 14 12.58 13.63 -8.80
N ARG A 15 12.25 12.39 -9.11
CA ARG A 15 13.10 11.43 -9.84
C ARG A 15 12.29 10.63 -10.84
N ASN A 16 12.99 10.10 -11.83
CA ASN A 16 12.39 9.17 -12.77
C ASN A 16 12.11 7.85 -12.05
N MET A 17 10.86 7.47 -11.99
CA MET A 17 10.45 6.20 -11.42
C MET A 17 9.27 5.58 -12.16
N VAL A 18 9.14 4.28 -12.01
CA VAL A 18 8.00 3.51 -12.50
C VAL A 18 7.34 2.86 -11.29
N LEU A 19 6.04 3.03 -11.17
CA LEU A 19 5.23 2.42 -10.13
C LEU A 19 4.18 1.54 -10.80
N SER A 20 4.10 0.28 -10.37
CA SER A 20 3.11 -0.69 -10.82
C SER A 20 2.30 -1.21 -9.65
N ILE A 21 1.01 -1.38 -9.87
CA ILE A 21 0.10 -2.04 -8.94
C ILE A 21 -0.53 -3.22 -9.65
N ASP A 22 -0.10 -4.43 -9.29
CA ASP A 22 -0.70 -5.67 -9.78
C ASP A 22 -1.85 -6.06 -8.87
N ILE A 23 -3.04 -6.24 -9.46
CA ILE A 23 -4.26 -6.55 -8.72
C ILE A 23 -4.84 -7.86 -9.23
N THR A 24 -5.09 -8.80 -8.33
CA THR A 24 -5.75 -10.06 -8.63
C THR A 24 -7.02 -10.19 -7.80
N PRO A 25 -8.21 -10.10 -8.40
CA PRO A 25 -9.47 -10.30 -7.69
C PRO A 25 -9.58 -11.73 -7.17
N VAL A 26 -10.11 -11.89 -5.96
CA VAL A 26 -10.35 -13.20 -5.34
C VAL A 26 -11.86 -13.49 -5.37
N PRO A 27 -12.29 -14.65 -5.88
CA PRO A 27 -13.70 -15.04 -5.83
C PRO A 27 -14.22 -15.04 -4.38
N MET A 28 -15.45 -14.58 -4.16
CA MET A 28 -16.01 -14.37 -2.82
C MET A 28 -16.04 -15.66 -1.99
N ASP A 29 -16.35 -16.79 -2.60
CA ASP A 29 -16.39 -18.09 -1.92
C ASP A 29 -15.00 -18.55 -1.45
N VAL A 30 -13.93 -18.21 -2.17
CA VAL A 30 -12.54 -18.45 -1.79
C VAL A 30 -12.13 -17.46 -0.69
N ALA A 31 -12.45 -16.18 -0.85
CA ALA A 31 -12.16 -15.13 0.11
C ALA A 31 -12.72 -15.44 1.50
N VAL A 32 -14.00 -15.77 1.58
CA VAL A 32 -14.67 -16.12 2.85
C VAL A 32 -14.02 -17.34 3.49
N LYS A 33 -13.73 -18.39 2.72
CA LYS A 33 -13.04 -19.58 3.26
C LYS A 33 -11.64 -19.27 3.79
N ASP A 34 -10.90 -18.43 3.11
CA ASP A 34 -9.53 -18.07 3.55
C ASP A 34 -9.55 -17.21 4.82
N VAL A 35 -10.50 -16.27 4.93
CA VAL A 35 -10.67 -15.49 6.16
C VAL A 35 -11.16 -16.38 7.30
N GLN A 36 -12.08 -17.33 7.06
CA GLN A 36 -12.50 -18.32 8.07
C GLN A 36 -11.32 -19.14 8.59
N LYS A 37 -10.43 -19.59 7.72
CA LYS A 37 -9.20 -20.30 8.15
C LYS A 37 -8.31 -19.41 9.03
N LYS A 38 -8.16 -18.14 8.68
CA LYS A 38 -7.40 -17.17 9.51
C LYS A 38 -8.04 -16.98 10.89
N ILE A 39 -9.38 -16.82 10.96
CA ILE A 39 -10.12 -16.74 12.22
C ILE A 39 -9.84 -18.00 13.07
N MET A 40 -9.97 -19.19 12.50
CA MET A 40 -9.73 -20.44 13.19
C MET A 40 -8.27 -20.56 13.69
N ALA A 41 -7.30 -20.10 12.92
CA ALA A 41 -5.90 -20.08 13.31
C ALA A 41 -5.67 -19.17 14.53
N VAL A 42 -6.19 -17.94 14.50
CA VAL A 42 -6.08 -16.98 15.62
C VAL A 42 -6.78 -17.52 16.88
N GLU A 43 -7.98 -18.07 16.77
CA GLU A 43 -8.69 -18.68 17.93
C GLU A 43 -7.93 -19.90 18.49
N THR A 44 -7.27 -20.65 17.61
CA THR A 44 -6.40 -21.77 18.03
C THR A 44 -5.18 -21.26 18.81
N ASP A 45 -4.55 -20.19 18.36
CA ASP A 45 -3.39 -19.60 19.04
C ASP A 45 -3.78 -18.99 20.39
N ILE A 46 -4.94 -18.35 20.49
CA ILE A 46 -5.51 -17.88 21.77
C ILE A 46 -5.74 -19.05 22.72
N THR A 47 -6.36 -20.13 22.22
CA THR A 47 -6.63 -21.34 23.03
C THR A 47 -5.33 -21.98 23.51
N ARG A 48 -4.33 -22.11 22.65
CA ARG A 48 -3.00 -22.62 23.02
C ARG A 48 -2.34 -21.75 24.08
N TRP A 49 -2.42 -20.43 23.93
CA TRP A 49 -1.89 -19.50 24.91
C TRP A 49 -2.59 -19.67 26.26
N GLN A 50 -3.94 -19.69 26.29
CA GLN A 50 -4.72 -19.91 27.52
C GLN A 50 -4.39 -21.24 28.20
N THR A 51 -4.30 -22.33 27.42
CA THR A 51 -3.94 -23.65 27.94
C THR A 51 -2.55 -23.63 28.58
N ARG A 52 -1.58 -22.91 27.98
CA ARG A 52 -0.24 -22.74 28.53
C ARG A 52 -0.29 -21.95 29.86
N GLN A 53 -1.07 -20.88 29.96
CA GLN A 53 -1.21 -20.11 31.20
C GLN A 53 -1.86 -20.94 32.29
N ASN A 54 -2.91 -21.68 31.99
CA ASN A 54 -3.59 -22.57 32.93
C ASN A 54 -2.66 -23.66 33.47
N SER A 55 -1.78 -24.21 32.63
CA SER A 55 -0.78 -25.21 33.09
C SER A 55 0.26 -24.62 34.03
N HIS A 56 0.45 -23.32 34.04
CA HIS A 56 1.30 -22.57 34.98
C HIS A 56 0.51 -21.99 36.17
N ASN A 57 -0.75 -22.42 36.40
CA ASN A 57 -1.65 -21.92 37.44
C ASN A 57 -1.94 -20.41 37.36
N ASN A 58 -1.81 -19.80 36.20
CA ASN A 58 -2.07 -18.39 35.98
C ASN A 58 -3.46 -18.19 35.32
N PHE A 59 -4.52 -18.43 36.04
CA PHE A 59 -5.91 -18.40 35.56
C PHE A 59 -6.45 -16.99 35.27
N SER A 60 -5.78 -15.96 35.77
CA SER A 60 -6.17 -14.56 35.57
C SER A 60 -5.38 -13.85 34.48
N ALA A 61 -4.58 -14.59 33.69
CA ALA A 61 -3.78 -14.01 32.63
C ALA A 61 -4.68 -13.43 31.53
N THR A 62 -4.48 -12.14 31.23
CA THR A 62 -5.16 -11.45 30.13
C THR A 62 -4.54 -11.87 28.80
N ILE A 63 -5.37 -12.08 27.78
CA ILE A 63 -4.90 -12.39 26.41
C ILE A 63 -3.93 -11.29 25.96
N PRO A 64 -2.77 -11.65 25.36
CA PRO A 64 -1.86 -10.65 24.81
C PRO A 64 -2.55 -9.74 23.81
N TYR A 65 -2.24 -8.46 23.86
CA TYR A 65 -2.81 -7.43 22.98
C TYR A 65 -2.71 -7.80 21.49
N GLU A 66 -1.58 -8.35 21.07
CA GLU A 66 -1.33 -8.76 19.69
C GLU A 66 -2.33 -9.83 19.20
N LEU A 67 -2.66 -10.82 20.05
CA LEU A 67 -3.63 -11.86 19.71
C LEU A 67 -5.06 -11.33 19.67
N GLU A 68 -5.41 -10.44 20.61
CA GLU A 68 -6.75 -9.82 20.62
C GLU A 68 -6.91 -8.87 19.42
N GLN A 69 -5.88 -8.10 19.07
CA GLN A 69 -5.87 -7.26 17.89
C GLN A 69 -6.02 -8.10 16.61
N ALA A 70 -5.25 -9.18 16.45
CA ALA A 70 -5.35 -10.08 15.31
C ALA A 70 -6.75 -10.70 15.18
N ARG A 71 -7.36 -11.05 16.32
CA ARG A 71 -8.74 -11.56 16.39
C ARG A 71 -9.74 -10.53 15.88
N GLN A 72 -9.62 -9.29 16.35
CA GLN A 72 -10.52 -8.21 15.96
C GLN A 72 -10.35 -7.86 14.49
N GLU A 73 -9.14 -7.66 14.01
CA GLU A 73 -8.84 -7.36 12.61
C GLU A 73 -9.39 -8.44 11.66
N THR A 74 -9.26 -9.73 12.03
CA THR A 74 -9.75 -10.81 11.18
C THR A 74 -11.28 -10.88 11.16
N LYS A 75 -11.96 -10.53 12.26
CA LYS A 75 -13.42 -10.42 12.31
C LYS A 75 -13.92 -9.23 11.51
N GLU A 76 -13.31 -8.05 11.69
CA GLU A 76 -13.64 -6.86 10.90
C GLU A 76 -13.49 -7.12 9.40
N PHE A 77 -12.42 -7.81 9.00
CA PHE A 77 -12.23 -8.20 7.61
C PHE A 77 -13.33 -9.14 7.09
N MET A 78 -13.83 -10.06 7.93
CA MET A 78 -14.97 -10.92 7.58
C MET A 78 -16.25 -10.09 7.42
N ASP A 79 -16.49 -9.14 8.33
CA ASP A 79 -17.65 -8.26 8.27
C ASP A 79 -17.61 -7.36 7.02
N ASP A 80 -16.42 -6.88 6.64
CA ASP A 80 -16.22 -6.12 5.41
C ASP A 80 -16.65 -6.92 4.18
N LEU A 81 -16.29 -8.19 4.12
CA LEU A 81 -16.66 -9.06 3.00
C LEU A 81 -18.15 -9.43 2.97
N THR A 82 -18.76 -9.64 4.15
CA THR A 82 -20.11 -10.22 4.22
C THR A 82 -21.21 -9.20 4.42
N MET A 83 -20.93 -8.06 5.06
CA MET A 83 -21.92 -7.05 5.40
C MET A 83 -21.74 -5.72 4.67
N ARG A 84 -20.51 -5.38 4.26
CA ARG A 84 -20.19 -4.09 3.63
C ARG A 84 -19.95 -4.16 2.14
N ASP A 85 -20.25 -5.31 1.50
CA ASP A 85 -20.09 -5.53 0.06
C ASP A 85 -18.67 -5.27 -0.47
N GLN A 86 -17.67 -5.46 0.40
CA GLN A 86 -16.26 -5.35 0.02
C GLN A 86 -15.79 -6.63 -0.65
N HIS A 87 -14.87 -6.52 -1.60
CA HIS A 87 -14.22 -7.65 -2.24
C HIS A 87 -12.77 -7.78 -1.78
N MET A 88 -12.32 -9.03 -1.65
CA MET A 88 -10.93 -9.35 -1.38
C MET A 88 -10.11 -9.30 -2.66
N MET A 89 -8.99 -8.59 -2.62
CA MET A 89 -8.03 -8.48 -3.70
C MET A 89 -6.64 -8.86 -3.19
N TYR A 90 -5.88 -9.56 -4.01
CA TYR A 90 -4.44 -9.62 -3.81
C TYR A 90 -3.79 -8.48 -4.58
N ALA A 91 -2.96 -7.69 -3.92
CA ALA A 91 -2.27 -6.57 -4.52
C ALA A 91 -0.76 -6.64 -4.26
N LEU A 92 0.01 -6.27 -5.27
CA LEU A 92 1.46 -6.06 -5.20
C LEU A 92 1.76 -4.67 -5.70
N LEU A 93 2.35 -3.84 -4.85
CA LEU A 93 2.92 -2.55 -5.24
C LEU A 93 4.40 -2.74 -5.50
N THR A 94 4.85 -2.46 -6.71
CA THR A 94 6.26 -2.49 -7.09
C THR A 94 6.69 -1.13 -7.60
N LEU A 95 7.82 -0.64 -7.10
CA LEU A 95 8.39 0.64 -7.46
C LEU A 95 9.82 0.44 -7.95
N THR A 96 10.15 0.99 -9.10
CA THR A 96 11.51 1.06 -9.63
C THR A 96 11.87 2.52 -9.83
N HIS A 97 12.99 2.96 -9.27
CA HIS A 97 13.54 4.29 -9.46
C HIS A 97 14.95 4.22 -10.05
N PHE A 98 15.38 5.31 -10.65
CA PHE A 98 16.65 5.41 -11.36
C PHE A 98 17.44 6.60 -10.83
N ALA A 99 18.75 6.43 -10.71
CA ALA A 99 19.68 7.47 -10.28
C ALA A 99 20.93 7.47 -11.16
N GLU A 100 21.68 8.57 -11.14
CA GLU A 100 22.91 8.72 -11.95
C GLU A 100 24.11 8.01 -11.33
N ASN A 101 24.11 7.82 -10.00
CA ASN A 101 25.16 7.16 -9.27
C ASN A 101 24.61 6.41 -8.05
N GLU A 102 25.43 5.53 -7.45
CA GLU A 102 25.04 4.65 -6.34
C GLU A 102 24.69 5.43 -5.07
N GLU A 103 25.46 6.47 -4.73
CA GLU A 103 25.20 7.29 -3.54
C GLU A 103 23.81 7.97 -3.61
N GLN A 104 23.47 8.49 -4.78
CA GLN A 104 22.15 9.07 -5.03
C GLN A 104 21.05 7.99 -4.97
N LEU A 105 21.31 6.79 -5.53
CA LEU A 105 20.37 5.68 -5.51
C LEU A 105 20.03 5.27 -4.09
N ASP A 106 21.03 5.15 -3.23
CA ASP A 106 20.85 4.78 -1.83
C ASP A 106 20.09 5.87 -1.06
N GLY A 107 20.45 7.15 -1.23
CA GLY A 107 19.77 8.27 -0.60
C GLY A 107 18.30 8.40 -1.04
N ASP A 108 18.02 8.22 -2.33
CA ASP A 108 16.68 8.23 -2.87
C ASP A 108 15.86 7.04 -2.33
N THR A 109 16.48 5.85 -2.19
CA THR A 109 15.85 4.66 -1.59
C THR A 109 15.44 4.89 -0.14
N GLU A 110 16.35 5.45 0.68
CA GLU A 110 16.05 5.78 2.09
C GLU A 110 14.91 6.80 2.20
N THR A 111 14.91 7.79 1.31
CA THR A 111 13.84 8.81 1.27
C THR A 111 12.48 8.18 0.92
N LEU A 112 12.42 7.32 -0.09
CA LEU A 112 11.20 6.61 -0.48
C LEU A 112 10.70 5.69 0.64
N GLN A 113 11.59 4.98 1.33
CA GLN A 113 11.23 4.15 2.48
C GLN A 113 10.70 5.00 3.64
N SER A 114 11.28 6.18 3.88
CA SER A 114 10.82 7.14 4.90
C SER A 114 9.43 7.68 4.57
N ILE A 115 9.16 8.04 3.31
CA ILE A 115 7.83 8.47 2.84
C ILE A 115 6.81 7.36 3.08
N ALA A 116 7.11 6.13 2.66
CA ALA A 116 6.20 5.00 2.84
C ALA A 116 5.91 4.72 4.32
N GLY A 117 6.92 4.78 5.19
CA GLY A 117 6.75 4.57 6.63
C GLY A 117 5.94 5.67 7.31
N SER A 118 6.23 6.93 7.00
CA SER A 118 5.61 8.08 7.68
C SER A 118 4.19 8.39 7.19
N LYS A 119 3.98 8.30 5.89
CA LYS A 119 2.70 8.68 5.24
C LYS A 119 1.80 7.47 4.98
N GLY A 120 2.37 6.36 4.54
CA GLY A 120 1.61 5.18 4.16
C GLY A 120 1.40 4.16 5.28
N ASN A 121 2.09 4.30 6.40
CA ASN A 121 2.17 3.29 7.44
C ASN A 121 2.51 1.89 6.86
N CYS A 122 3.34 1.88 5.82
CA CYS A 122 3.78 0.68 5.14
C CYS A 122 5.31 0.66 4.98
N GLN A 123 5.85 -0.51 4.79
CA GLN A 123 7.28 -0.72 4.62
C GLN A 123 7.58 -1.14 3.18
N LEU A 124 8.45 -0.39 2.50
CA LEU A 124 9.02 -0.78 1.22
C LEU A 124 10.24 -1.68 1.46
N ALA A 125 10.16 -2.90 0.96
CA ALA A 125 11.26 -3.86 1.00
C ALA A 125 12.14 -3.71 -0.26
N ILE A 126 13.45 -3.63 -0.07
CA ILE A 126 14.40 -3.58 -1.18
C ILE A 126 14.53 -4.99 -1.77
N LEU A 127 14.39 -5.11 -3.08
CA LEU A 127 14.58 -6.37 -3.82
C LEU A 127 16.07 -6.60 -4.06
N LYS A 128 16.77 -7.14 -3.03
CA LYS A 128 18.18 -7.52 -3.17
C LYS A 128 18.30 -8.76 -4.04
N TYR A 129 19.16 -8.70 -5.08
CA TYR A 129 19.39 -9.78 -6.06
C TYR A 129 18.17 -10.17 -6.90
N GLN A 130 17.10 -9.37 -6.86
CA GLN A 130 15.87 -9.56 -7.63
C GLN A 130 15.48 -8.29 -8.41
N GLN A 131 16.44 -7.40 -8.67
CA GLN A 131 16.21 -6.12 -9.33
C GLN A 131 15.66 -6.29 -10.73
N GLU A 132 16.16 -7.27 -11.49
CA GLU A 132 15.65 -7.60 -12.83
C GLU A 132 14.20 -8.09 -12.78
N ASP A 133 13.86 -8.97 -11.83
CA ASP A 133 12.49 -9.44 -11.64
C ASP A 133 11.54 -8.32 -11.20
N GLY A 134 12.03 -7.41 -10.34
CA GLY A 134 11.32 -6.21 -9.94
C GLY A 134 11.04 -5.28 -11.12
N LEU A 135 12.05 -4.98 -11.93
CA LEU A 135 11.90 -4.16 -13.14
C LEU A 135 10.91 -4.78 -14.12
N ASN A 136 11.03 -6.09 -14.41
CA ASN A 136 10.12 -6.80 -15.31
C ASN A 136 8.68 -6.80 -14.79
N THR A 137 8.47 -6.80 -13.48
CA THR A 137 7.14 -6.66 -12.85
C THR A 137 6.59 -5.25 -13.01
N CYS A 138 7.44 -4.21 -12.89
CA CYS A 138 7.03 -2.82 -13.05
C CYS A 138 6.68 -2.44 -14.49
N LEU A 139 7.29 -3.07 -15.48
CA LEU A 139 7.08 -2.72 -16.89
C LEU A 139 5.73 -3.23 -17.41
N PRO A 140 5.11 -2.54 -18.38
CA PRO A 140 3.76 -2.84 -18.86
C PRO A 140 3.70 -4.07 -19.79
N TYR A 141 4.43 -5.13 -19.44
CA TYR A 141 4.45 -6.40 -20.19
C TYR A 141 3.44 -7.41 -19.68
N GLY A 142 2.76 -7.13 -18.56
CA GLY A 142 1.87 -8.07 -17.90
C GLY A 142 2.59 -9.26 -17.26
N LEU A 143 3.88 -9.12 -16.98
CA LEU A 143 4.70 -10.15 -16.32
C LEU A 143 4.83 -9.82 -14.84
N ARG A 144 4.32 -10.71 -13.98
CA ARG A 144 4.58 -10.66 -12.55
C ARG A 144 5.65 -11.71 -12.20
N LYS A 145 6.84 -11.24 -11.86
CA LYS A 145 7.98 -12.08 -11.44
C LYS A 145 8.15 -12.11 -9.92
N ILE A 146 7.63 -11.09 -9.25
CA ILE A 146 7.61 -11.01 -7.78
C ILE A 146 6.28 -11.57 -7.29
N ASP A 147 6.34 -12.55 -6.39
CA ASP A 147 5.15 -13.28 -5.90
C ASP A 147 4.84 -12.98 -4.41
N VAL A 148 5.05 -11.74 -3.98
CA VAL A 148 4.73 -11.28 -2.63
C VAL A 148 3.51 -10.38 -2.68
N MET A 149 2.32 -10.96 -2.57
CA MET A 149 1.08 -10.23 -2.62
C MET A 149 0.53 -9.95 -1.22
N ARG A 150 -0.13 -8.80 -1.08
CA ARG A 150 -0.87 -8.42 0.12
C ARG A 150 -2.36 -8.52 -0.12
N THR A 151 -3.07 -8.97 0.90
CA THR A 151 -4.53 -9.02 0.89
C THR A 151 -5.08 -7.65 1.25
N LEU A 152 -5.88 -7.07 0.36
CA LEU A 152 -6.55 -5.78 0.55
C LEU A 152 -8.05 -5.93 0.30
N THR A 153 -8.85 -5.05 0.92
CA THR A 153 -10.25 -4.84 0.55
C THR A 153 -10.35 -3.86 -0.61
N THR A 154 -11.50 -3.82 -1.26
CA THR A 154 -11.78 -2.83 -2.33
C THR A 154 -11.57 -1.40 -1.85
N GLU A 155 -11.98 -1.07 -0.62
CA GLU A 155 -11.79 0.24 0.00
C GLU A 155 -10.31 0.57 0.20
N SER A 156 -9.54 -0.38 0.77
CA SER A 156 -8.10 -0.18 0.96
C SER A 156 -7.35 -0.06 -0.37
N LEU A 157 -7.82 -0.75 -1.41
CA LEU A 157 -7.24 -0.63 -2.75
C LEU A 157 -7.57 0.72 -3.40
N ALA A 158 -8.76 1.27 -3.16
CA ALA A 158 -9.17 2.57 -3.69
C ALA A 158 -8.24 3.69 -3.21
N SER A 159 -7.71 3.62 -1.98
CA SER A 159 -6.73 4.59 -1.46
C SER A 159 -5.36 4.53 -2.15
N LEU A 160 -5.06 3.45 -2.87
CA LEU A 160 -3.84 3.34 -3.69
C LEU A 160 -4.01 3.92 -5.10
N MET A 161 -5.22 4.36 -5.48
CA MET A 161 -5.45 4.94 -6.79
C MET A 161 -4.88 6.36 -6.84
N PRO A 162 -4.04 6.67 -7.84
CA PRO A 162 -3.36 7.97 -7.94
C PRO A 162 -4.27 9.07 -8.51
N PHE A 163 -5.47 9.23 -7.93
CA PHE A 163 -6.36 10.32 -8.33
C PHE A 163 -5.87 11.64 -7.76
N ARG A 164 -5.12 12.36 -8.56
CA ARG A 164 -4.64 13.69 -8.21
C ARG A 164 -5.03 14.69 -9.30
N SER A 165 -5.50 15.86 -8.87
CA SER A 165 -5.61 17.00 -9.77
C SER A 165 -4.22 17.58 -10.03
N GLN A 166 -3.84 17.67 -11.29
CA GLN A 166 -2.59 18.33 -11.67
C GLN A 166 -2.73 19.84 -11.44
N GLU A 167 -1.87 20.40 -10.60
CA GLU A 167 -1.78 21.83 -10.33
C GLU A 167 -0.70 22.43 -11.22
N ILE A 168 -1.02 23.51 -11.94
CA ILE A 168 -0.07 24.27 -12.72
C ILE A 168 0.02 25.67 -12.12
N ARG A 169 1.08 25.91 -11.37
CA ARG A 169 1.35 27.20 -10.73
C ARG A 169 2.81 27.57 -10.90
N HIS A 170 3.11 28.29 -11.99
CA HIS A 170 4.42 28.84 -12.24
C HIS A 170 4.50 30.29 -11.73
N ASP A 171 5.61 30.63 -11.08
CA ASP A 171 5.89 32.02 -10.68
C ASP A 171 6.00 32.90 -11.91
N GLY A 172 5.31 34.04 -11.92
CA GLY A 172 5.21 34.93 -13.07
C GLY A 172 4.37 34.38 -14.23
N GLY A 173 3.61 33.29 -14.00
CA GLY A 173 2.73 32.69 -14.98
C GLY A 173 1.49 33.54 -15.30
N ILE A 174 1.02 33.43 -16.52
CA ILE A 174 -0.24 34.04 -17.00
C ILE A 174 -1.41 33.21 -16.49
N TYR A 175 -2.50 33.87 -16.08
CA TYR A 175 -3.72 33.20 -15.67
C TYR A 175 -4.43 32.58 -16.87
N TYR A 176 -4.70 31.29 -16.80
CA TYR A 176 -5.42 30.52 -17.80
C TYR A 176 -6.83 30.13 -17.39
N GLY A 177 -7.09 30.04 -16.09
CA GLY A 177 -8.39 29.63 -15.59
C GLY A 177 -8.31 29.05 -14.19
N VAL A 178 -9.34 28.30 -13.83
CA VAL A 178 -9.48 27.60 -12.56
C VAL A 178 -9.52 26.10 -12.84
N ASN A 179 -8.78 25.32 -12.06
CA ASN A 179 -8.80 23.86 -12.13
C ASN A 179 -10.21 23.36 -11.79
N ALA A 180 -10.80 22.53 -12.63
CA ALA A 180 -12.18 22.05 -12.47
C ALA A 180 -12.35 21.12 -11.25
N VAL A 181 -11.27 20.51 -10.75
CA VAL A 181 -11.30 19.55 -9.63
C VAL A 181 -10.92 20.24 -8.32
N SER A 182 -9.76 20.91 -8.29
CA SER A 182 -9.24 21.54 -7.06
C SER A 182 -9.74 22.97 -6.83
N HIS A 183 -10.32 23.60 -7.85
CA HIS A 183 -10.73 25.02 -7.86
C HIS A 183 -9.58 26.02 -7.63
N ASN A 184 -8.32 25.58 -7.77
CA ASN A 184 -7.15 26.43 -7.68
C ASN A 184 -6.87 27.16 -9.01
N LEU A 185 -6.15 28.29 -8.93
CA LEU A 185 -5.77 29.08 -10.10
C LEU A 185 -4.73 28.34 -10.92
N ILE A 186 -4.94 28.27 -12.23
CA ILE A 186 -3.98 27.77 -13.20
C ILE A 186 -3.14 28.97 -13.69
N LEU A 187 -1.87 29.02 -13.26
CA LEU A 187 -0.89 30.01 -13.64
C LEU A 187 0.23 29.32 -14.43
N CYS A 188 0.30 29.57 -15.72
CA CYS A 188 1.27 28.91 -16.59
C CYS A 188 2.25 29.91 -17.19
N ASN A 189 3.54 29.65 -17.06
CA ASN A 189 4.59 30.35 -17.79
C ASN A 189 5.05 29.46 -18.96
N ARG A 190 4.80 29.91 -20.19
CA ARG A 190 5.15 29.16 -21.40
C ARG A 190 6.65 29.00 -21.60
N GLU A 191 7.44 29.91 -21.10
CA GLU A 191 8.90 29.85 -21.20
C GLU A 191 9.48 28.69 -20.37
N ASN A 192 8.82 28.32 -19.27
CA ASN A 192 9.22 27.20 -18.44
C ASN A 192 8.80 25.82 -18.99
N LEU A 193 7.98 25.77 -20.03
CA LEU A 193 7.50 24.52 -20.66
C LEU A 193 8.40 24.05 -21.81
N LEU A 194 9.40 24.84 -22.21
CA LEU A 194 10.27 24.58 -23.38
C LEU A 194 11.63 23.97 -23.02
N ASN A 195 11.85 23.56 -21.76
CA ASN A 195 13.07 22.89 -21.30
C ASN A 195 12.84 21.44 -20.91
#